data_eef1ccf69227efb8b847514de9c0cd70
#
_entry.id   eef1ccf69227efb8b847514de9c0cd70
#
_cell.length_a   1.000
_cell.length_b   1.000
_cell.length_c   1.000
_cell.angle_alpha   90.00
_cell.angle_beta   90.00
_cell.angle_gamma   90.00
#
_symmetry.space_group_name_H-M   'P 1'
#
loop_
_entity.id
_entity.type
_entity.pdbx_description
1 polymer ?
#
loop_
_entity_poly.entity_id
_entity_poly.type
_entity_poly.pdbx_seq_one_letter_code
_entity_poly.pdbx_strand_id
1 'polypeptide(L)'
;MGFNLDTQATRSDLMSVDSTLSEAITASQDYIPIASTTNFSTSVVAEIESTNEVVSFTDISENLFEYSEQLDNAYWDTSGASISADQITAPDGTTTADKVISTSTSGSAVIKTPTGLTASAEYTMSVFAKVGDNDIFRIANVSSGGTGAWFNLTDGTIGTENGGANSSTMTSVGDGWYKCTRTFASLTVSGSNTVIFGNCASDGSTAGPAVDEFIYLWGAQLEKASAATTYLPTTSAGLVGLTDVTRGVNGTTAASASSGDDIQQLPYALSDLNMPTILKAISVSSDGTGAGRFTLCDKVGTTLCDIDLPDDRVYDLDFGGGITFPNGIYVSNSDNLTAYTLYTSKYSGGGL
;
A
#
# COMPACT_ATOMS: atom_id res chain seq x y z
N MET A 1 26.02 -33.60 -18.90
CA MET A 1 26.14 -32.72 -17.74
C MET A 1 24.77 -32.07 -17.55
N GLY A 2 24.09 -32.37 -16.45
CA GLY A 2 22.81 -31.75 -16.16
C GLY A 2 23.04 -30.30 -15.73
N PHE A 3 22.51 -29.34 -16.46
CA PHE A 3 22.50 -27.96 -16.04
C PHE A 3 21.46 -27.84 -14.94
N ASN A 4 21.88 -27.40 -13.77
CA ASN A 4 20.95 -26.99 -12.72
C ASN A 4 20.54 -25.54 -13.03
N LEU A 5 19.37 -25.38 -13.64
CA LEU A 5 18.80 -24.06 -13.89
C LEU A 5 18.13 -23.61 -12.62
N ASP A 6 18.69 -22.62 -11.93
CA ASP A 6 18.18 -22.13 -10.66
C ASP A 6 16.88 -21.33 -10.82
N THR A 7 16.66 -20.71 -11.98
CA THR A 7 15.48 -19.87 -12.22
C THR A 7 15.10 -19.90 -13.69
N GLN A 8 13.84 -20.12 -13.97
CA GLN A 8 13.21 -19.97 -15.27
C GLN A 8 12.01 -19.05 -15.11
N ALA A 9 11.98 -18.00 -15.92
CA ALA A 9 10.83 -17.10 -15.98
C ALA A 9 10.37 -16.97 -17.44
N THR A 10 9.07 -17.05 -17.67
CA THR A 10 8.45 -16.84 -18.97
C THR A 10 7.69 -15.54 -19.00
N ARG A 11 7.40 -15.00 -20.19
CA ARG A 11 6.54 -13.80 -20.28
C ARG A 11 5.18 -14.03 -19.61
N SER A 12 4.61 -15.23 -19.70
CA SER A 12 3.38 -15.57 -18.99
C SER A 12 3.54 -15.55 -17.46
N ASP A 13 4.74 -15.92 -16.96
CA ASP A 13 5.07 -15.82 -15.54
C ASP A 13 5.40 -14.37 -15.14
N LEU A 14 5.88 -13.58 -16.11
CA LEU A 14 6.22 -12.16 -15.96
C LEU A 14 5.00 -11.25 -16.09
N MET A 15 3.96 -11.69 -16.79
CA MET A 15 2.73 -10.90 -17.05
C MET A 15 1.57 -11.28 -16.12
N SER A 16 1.84 -11.94 -15.01
CA SER A 16 0.78 -12.61 -14.25
C SER A 16 -0.05 -11.71 -13.35
N VAL A 17 0.21 -10.40 -13.28
CA VAL A 17 -0.61 -9.53 -12.47
C VAL A 17 -0.78 -8.16 -13.11
N ASP A 18 -1.81 -8.08 -13.91
CA ASP A 18 -2.25 -6.81 -14.43
C ASP A 18 -3.28 -6.19 -13.46
N SER A 19 -2.99 -5.02 -13.00
CA SER A 19 -3.96 -4.11 -12.44
C SER A 19 -3.88 -2.80 -13.19
N THR A 20 -4.84 -1.92 -12.97
CA THR A 20 -4.80 -0.56 -13.49
C THR A 20 -4.71 0.42 -12.34
N LEU A 21 -4.21 1.62 -12.60
CA LEU A 21 -4.29 2.71 -11.64
C LEU A 21 -5.77 3.08 -11.45
N SER A 22 -6.24 3.06 -10.20
CA SER A 22 -7.64 3.46 -9.89
C SER A 22 -7.81 4.98 -9.94
N GLU A 23 -6.73 5.73 -9.71
CA GLU A 23 -6.68 7.18 -9.80
C GLU A 23 -5.41 7.64 -10.53
N ALA A 24 -5.39 8.88 -11.03
CA ALA A 24 -4.18 9.48 -11.58
C ALA A 24 -3.16 9.76 -10.47
N ILE A 25 -1.88 9.56 -10.77
CA ILE A 25 -0.78 9.80 -9.84
C ILE A 25 0.13 10.92 -10.31
N THR A 26 0.78 11.59 -9.37
CA THR A 26 1.85 12.56 -9.64
C THR A 26 3.22 11.93 -9.49
N ALA A 27 4.25 12.55 -10.05
CA ALA A 27 5.63 12.07 -9.92
C ALA A 27 6.17 12.08 -8.47
N SER A 28 5.57 12.86 -7.58
CA SER A 28 5.98 12.99 -6.18
C SER A 28 5.15 12.17 -5.19
N GLN A 29 4.12 11.46 -5.68
CA GLN A 29 3.24 10.67 -4.83
C GLN A 29 3.97 9.42 -4.32
N ASP A 30 3.84 9.12 -3.04
CA ASP A 30 4.51 8.03 -2.32
C ASP A 30 3.65 6.78 -2.12
N TYR A 31 2.49 6.74 -2.74
CA TYR A 31 1.62 5.57 -2.86
C TYR A 31 1.09 5.46 -4.28
N ILE A 32 0.67 4.25 -4.68
CA ILE A 32 0.11 3.98 -6.00
C ILE A 32 -1.26 3.32 -5.84
N PRO A 33 -2.36 4.04 -6.09
CA PRO A 33 -3.71 3.50 -6.03
C PRO A 33 -3.95 2.53 -7.20
N ILE A 34 -4.38 1.31 -6.90
CA ILE A 34 -4.61 0.27 -7.90
C ILE A 34 -6.04 -0.27 -7.81
N ALA A 35 -6.56 -0.77 -8.93
CA ALA A 35 -7.92 -1.28 -9.00
C ALA A 35 -8.07 -2.66 -8.32
N SER A 36 -6.99 -3.43 -8.21
CA SER A 36 -7.00 -4.75 -7.57
C SER A 36 -5.62 -5.10 -7.02
N THR A 37 -5.60 -5.73 -5.86
CA THR A 37 -4.40 -6.30 -5.23
C THR A 37 -4.28 -7.81 -5.47
N THR A 38 -5.22 -8.41 -6.20
CA THR A 38 -5.20 -9.85 -6.48
C THR A 38 -3.90 -10.21 -7.18
N ASN A 39 -3.14 -11.14 -6.57
CA ASN A 39 -1.83 -11.61 -7.02
C ASN A 39 -0.65 -10.64 -6.82
N PHE A 40 -0.81 -9.41 -6.33
CA PHE A 40 0.33 -8.62 -5.87
C PHE A 40 0.91 -9.24 -4.59
N SER A 41 2.21 -9.36 -4.53
CA SER A 41 2.97 -9.71 -3.31
C SER A 41 3.73 -8.50 -2.79
N THR A 42 3.94 -8.44 -1.50
CA THR A 42 4.72 -7.37 -0.85
C THR A 42 6.21 -7.50 -1.16
N SER A 43 6.93 -6.40 -1.05
CA SER A 43 8.40 -6.32 -1.19
C SER A 43 8.91 -6.70 -2.58
N VAL A 44 8.24 -6.24 -3.62
CA VAL A 44 8.60 -6.43 -5.02
C VAL A 44 8.67 -5.10 -5.77
N VAL A 45 8.93 -5.16 -7.05
CA VAL A 45 8.88 -4.02 -7.95
C VAL A 45 7.70 -4.17 -8.91
N ALA A 46 7.16 -3.04 -9.35
CA ALA A 46 6.14 -2.97 -10.38
C ALA A 46 6.53 -1.94 -11.43
N GLU A 47 6.00 -2.09 -12.64
CA GLU A 47 6.18 -1.15 -13.74
C GLU A 47 4.84 -0.52 -14.10
N ILE A 48 4.84 0.79 -14.28
CA ILE A 48 3.73 1.56 -14.83
C ILE A 48 3.96 1.65 -16.33
N GLU A 49 3.18 0.92 -17.12
CA GLU A 49 3.43 0.73 -18.56
C GLU A 49 3.45 2.03 -19.35
N SER A 50 2.51 2.94 -19.08
CA SER A 50 2.39 4.20 -19.84
C SER A 50 3.62 5.11 -19.73
N THR A 51 4.38 4.98 -18.64
CA THR A 51 5.56 5.81 -18.37
C THR A 51 6.87 5.04 -18.39
N ASN A 52 6.82 3.72 -18.45
CA ASN A 52 7.93 2.78 -18.24
C ASN A 52 8.65 3.05 -16.90
N GLU A 53 7.94 3.58 -15.92
CA GLU A 53 8.49 3.81 -14.60
C GLU A 53 8.45 2.53 -13.78
N VAL A 54 9.58 2.18 -13.19
CA VAL A 54 9.66 1.08 -12.22
C VAL A 54 9.62 1.66 -10.81
N VAL A 55 8.77 1.09 -9.99
CA VAL A 55 8.59 1.44 -8.58
C VAL A 55 8.89 0.23 -7.71
N SER A 56 9.50 0.44 -6.55
CA SER A 56 9.55 -0.58 -5.51
C SER A 56 8.56 -0.23 -4.39
N PHE A 57 7.98 -1.23 -3.77
CA PHE A 57 7.06 -1.05 -2.64
C PHE A 57 7.25 -2.18 -1.63
N THR A 58 6.92 -1.91 -0.37
CA THR A 58 7.08 -2.89 0.70
C THR A 58 5.75 -3.33 1.31
N ASP A 59 4.69 -2.57 1.08
CA ASP A 59 3.38 -2.86 1.65
C ASP A 59 2.25 -2.69 0.64
N ILE A 60 1.13 -3.35 0.90
CA ILE A 60 -0.12 -3.23 0.16
C ILE A 60 -1.19 -2.86 1.18
N SER A 61 -1.73 -1.67 1.07
CA SER A 61 -2.68 -1.12 2.02
C SER A 61 -4.09 -1.07 1.43
N GLU A 62 -5.08 -1.14 2.30
CA GLU A 62 -6.48 -0.90 2.01
C GLU A 62 -6.99 0.21 2.94
N ASN A 63 -7.78 1.12 2.42
CA ASN A 63 -8.57 2.01 3.27
C ASN A 63 -10.02 2.02 2.78
N LEU A 64 -10.90 1.45 3.59
CA LEU A 64 -12.34 1.34 3.32
C LEU A 64 -13.11 2.62 3.70
N PHE A 65 -12.49 3.56 4.41
CA PHE A 65 -13.09 4.86 4.62
C PHE A 65 -12.90 5.76 3.40
N GLU A 66 -13.86 6.62 3.16
CA GLU A 66 -13.77 7.76 2.25
C GLU A 66 -13.38 9.00 3.06
N TYR A 67 -12.83 10.03 2.41
CA TYR A 67 -12.50 11.32 3.04
C TYR A 67 -11.69 11.16 4.33
N SER A 68 -10.64 10.35 4.27
CA SER A 68 -9.87 9.94 5.45
C SER A 68 -9.13 11.07 6.17
N GLU A 69 -8.92 12.21 5.50
CA GLU A 69 -8.28 13.41 6.03
C GLU A 69 -9.27 14.57 6.25
N GLN A 70 -10.55 14.37 5.93
CA GLN A 70 -11.60 15.39 5.97
C GLN A 70 -12.71 14.94 6.93
N LEU A 71 -12.46 14.95 8.22
CA LEU A 71 -13.44 14.50 9.22
C LEU A 71 -14.62 15.47 9.36
N ASP A 72 -14.51 16.67 8.79
CA ASP A 72 -15.58 17.66 8.63
C ASP A 72 -16.51 17.36 7.43
N ASN A 73 -16.13 16.43 6.54
CA ASN A 73 -16.93 16.04 5.39
C ASN A 73 -18.24 15.35 5.83
N ALA A 74 -19.31 15.59 5.08
CA ALA A 74 -20.63 15.00 5.32
C ALA A 74 -20.66 13.44 5.25
N TYR A 75 -19.59 12.81 4.80
CA TYR A 75 -19.38 11.36 4.90
C TYR A 75 -19.34 10.90 6.36
N TRP A 76 -18.73 11.71 7.24
CA TRP A 76 -18.61 11.43 8.67
C TRP A 76 -19.80 12.01 9.44
N ASP A 77 -20.31 11.23 10.38
CA ASP A 77 -21.29 11.72 11.34
C ASP A 77 -20.60 12.14 12.64
N THR A 78 -21.24 12.98 13.43
CA THR A 78 -20.76 13.36 14.75
C THR A 78 -21.81 13.09 15.83
N SER A 79 -21.35 12.77 17.02
CA SER A 79 -22.20 12.58 18.20
C SER A 79 -21.64 13.39 19.36
N GLY A 80 -22.31 14.48 19.74
CA GLY A 80 -21.85 15.39 20.80
C GLY A 80 -20.49 16.02 20.49
N ALA A 81 -20.16 16.18 19.22
CA ALA A 81 -18.94 16.81 18.76
C ALA A 81 -19.21 17.74 17.58
N SER A 82 -18.33 18.70 17.39
CA SER A 82 -18.22 19.51 16.17
C SER A 82 -16.79 19.42 15.64
N ILE A 83 -16.63 19.59 14.33
CA ILE A 83 -15.33 19.52 13.67
C ILE A 83 -14.96 20.92 13.18
N SER A 84 -13.70 21.31 13.43
CA SER A 84 -13.07 22.46 12.80
C SER A 84 -11.95 21.95 11.91
N ALA A 85 -12.11 22.12 10.60
CA ALA A 85 -11.21 21.58 9.60
C ALA A 85 -9.84 22.27 9.58
N ASP A 86 -8.79 21.56 9.20
CA ASP A 86 -7.48 22.07 8.80
C ASP A 86 -6.80 22.97 9.85
N GLN A 87 -6.77 22.55 11.11
CA GLN A 87 -6.35 23.41 12.22
C GLN A 87 -4.86 23.38 12.52
N ILE A 88 -4.19 22.25 12.27
CA ILE A 88 -2.74 22.09 12.53
C ILE A 88 -2.07 21.23 11.48
N THR A 89 -0.74 21.24 11.51
CA THR A 89 0.08 20.39 10.66
C THR A 89 -0.11 18.91 11.03
N ALA A 90 -0.47 18.12 10.06
CA ALA A 90 -0.64 16.66 10.12
C ALA A 90 0.72 15.93 10.05
N PRO A 91 0.76 14.62 10.30
CA PRO A 91 1.98 13.81 10.20
C PRO A 91 2.67 13.82 8.83
N ASP A 92 1.94 14.03 7.75
CA ASP A 92 2.47 14.14 6.38
C ASP A 92 3.08 15.52 6.05
N GLY A 93 2.98 16.49 6.98
CA GLY A 93 3.50 17.85 6.82
C GLY A 93 2.50 18.84 6.20
N THR A 94 1.32 18.40 5.79
CA THR A 94 0.23 19.29 5.31
C THR A 94 -0.54 19.89 6.48
N THR A 95 -1.32 20.97 6.24
CA THR A 95 -2.20 21.53 7.26
C THR A 95 -3.61 21.05 7.01
N THR A 96 -3.85 19.76 7.28
CA THR A 96 -5.12 19.05 7.01
C THR A 96 -5.66 18.31 8.24
N ALA A 97 -5.04 18.49 9.40
CA ALA A 97 -5.53 17.85 10.62
C ALA A 97 -6.68 18.61 11.25
N ASP A 98 -7.74 17.88 11.60
CA ASP A 98 -8.99 18.40 12.10
C ASP A 98 -9.03 18.43 13.62
N LYS A 99 -9.70 19.46 14.15
CA LYS A 99 -9.98 19.63 15.57
C LYS A 99 -11.37 19.07 15.89
N VAL A 100 -11.43 18.07 16.76
CA VAL A 100 -12.66 17.45 17.25
C VAL A 100 -13.01 18.03 18.60
N ILE A 101 -14.03 18.88 18.63
CA ILE A 101 -14.43 19.70 19.77
C ILE A 101 -15.66 19.07 20.44
N SER A 102 -15.61 18.88 21.75
CA SER A 102 -16.74 18.38 22.52
C SER A 102 -17.87 19.42 22.60
N THR A 103 -19.07 19.01 22.25
CA THR A 103 -20.31 19.83 22.44
C THR A 103 -21.23 19.23 23.49
N SER A 104 -20.86 18.07 24.07
CA SER A 104 -21.68 17.36 25.06
C SER A 104 -20.83 16.50 25.98
N THR A 105 -21.04 16.61 27.27
CA THR A 105 -20.41 15.71 28.27
C THR A 105 -20.99 14.29 28.28
N SER A 106 -22.10 14.03 27.59
CA SER A 106 -22.68 12.68 27.47
C SER A 106 -21.96 11.78 26.48
N GLY A 107 -21.18 12.37 25.59
CA GLY A 107 -20.36 11.70 24.58
C GLY A 107 -19.85 12.71 23.57
N SER A 108 -18.66 12.50 23.03
CA SER A 108 -18.05 13.33 22.00
C SER A 108 -17.28 12.45 21.04
N ALA A 109 -17.71 12.34 19.78
CA ALA A 109 -17.10 11.44 18.82
C ALA A 109 -17.36 11.83 17.36
N VAL A 110 -16.42 11.46 16.49
CA VAL A 110 -16.63 11.24 15.05
C VAL A 110 -17.02 9.79 14.86
N ILE A 111 -18.04 9.53 14.07
CA ILE A 111 -18.59 8.19 13.89
C ILE A 111 -18.83 7.86 12.42
N LYS A 112 -18.72 6.58 12.07
CA LYS A 112 -19.09 6.08 10.75
C LYS A 112 -19.65 4.67 10.84
N THR A 113 -20.66 4.38 10.04
CA THR A 113 -21.14 3.03 9.82
C THR A 113 -20.69 2.58 8.42
N PRO A 114 -19.53 1.90 8.29
CA PRO A 114 -19.06 1.41 7.01
C PRO A 114 -19.99 0.32 6.49
N THR A 115 -20.12 0.24 5.17
CA THR A 115 -20.91 -0.77 4.44
C THR A 115 -20.01 -1.77 3.75
N GLY A 116 -20.57 -2.91 3.31
CA GLY A 116 -19.82 -3.91 2.52
C GLY A 116 -18.84 -4.77 3.32
N LEU A 117 -18.81 -4.68 4.64
CA LEU A 117 -17.91 -5.49 5.47
C LEU A 117 -18.26 -6.98 5.39
N THR A 118 -17.22 -7.81 5.37
CA THR A 118 -17.34 -9.27 5.41
C THR A 118 -17.61 -9.74 6.84
N ALA A 119 -18.66 -10.54 7.03
CA ALA A 119 -18.99 -11.11 8.34
C ALA A 119 -17.84 -11.96 8.90
N SER A 120 -17.63 -11.87 10.20
CA SER A 120 -16.63 -12.68 10.93
C SER A 120 -15.20 -12.53 10.41
N ALA A 121 -14.92 -11.50 9.62
CA ALA A 121 -13.57 -11.15 9.24
C ALA A 121 -12.93 -10.22 10.27
N GLU A 122 -11.62 -10.26 10.33
CA GLU A 122 -10.80 -9.38 11.14
C GLU A 122 -10.63 -8.02 10.42
N TYR A 123 -10.76 -6.95 11.19
CA TYR A 123 -10.58 -5.59 10.69
C TYR A 123 -9.73 -4.78 11.65
N THR A 124 -8.85 -3.96 11.09
CA THR A 124 -8.07 -3.00 11.86
C THR A 124 -8.49 -1.58 11.53
N MET A 125 -8.73 -0.80 12.56
CA MET A 125 -8.92 0.64 12.48
C MET A 125 -7.66 1.33 12.92
N SER A 126 -7.26 2.39 12.24
CA SER A 126 -6.20 3.28 12.66
C SER A 126 -6.57 4.74 12.41
N VAL A 127 -6.01 5.63 13.21
CA VAL A 127 -6.11 7.07 13.05
C VAL A 127 -4.95 7.73 13.76
N PHE A 128 -4.50 8.85 13.24
CA PHE A 128 -3.51 9.68 13.93
C PHE A 128 -4.22 10.63 14.87
N ALA A 129 -3.77 10.67 16.12
CA ALA A 129 -4.35 11.50 17.17
C ALA A 129 -3.26 12.31 17.88
N LYS A 130 -3.60 13.52 18.28
CA LYS A 130 -2.73 14.43 19.04
C LYS A 130 -3.51 15.13 20.12
N VAL A 131 -2.85 15.33 21.27
CA VAL A 131 -3.40 16.05 22.41
C VAL A 131 -3.79 17.49 22.03
N GLY A 132 -4.96 17.91 22.50
CA GLY A 132 -5.44 19.28 22.50
C GLY A 132 -5.54 19.81 23.93
N ASP A 133 -6.74 20.23 24.34
CA ASP A 133 -7.05 20.51 25.75
C ASP A 133 -7.41 19.23 26.51
N ASN A 134 -7.85 18.19 25.78
CA ASN A 134 -8.10 16.87 26.34
C ASN A 134 -7.07 15.86 25.82
N ASP A 135 -6.82 14.81 26.59
CA ASP A 135 -5.76 13.84 26.33
C ASP A 135 -6.24 12.39 26.18
N ILE A 136 -7.53 12.11 26.42
CA ILE A 136 -8.06 10.75 26.31
C ILE A 136 -8.85 10.57 25.02
N PHE A 137 -8.30 9.71 24.17
CA PHE A 137 -8.87 9.32 22.89
C PHE A 137 -9.33 7.86 22.91
N ARG A 138 -10.38 7.53 22.16
CA ARG A 138 -10.91 6.16 22.08
C ARG A 138 -11.16 5.71 20.64
N ILE A 139 -10.75 4.48 20.31
CA ILE A 139 -11.22 3.74 19.11
C ILE A 139 -12.16 2.63 19.56
N ALA A 140 -13.36 2.58 18.98
CA ALA A 140 -14.35 1.57 19.36
C ALA A 140 -15.26 1.16 18.21
N ASN A 141 -15.94 0.02 18.39
CA ASN A 141 -17.03 -0.44 17.55
C ASN A 141 -18.26 -0.80 18.39
N VAL A 142 -19.42 -0.26 18.02
CA VAL A 142 -20.67 -0.43 18.81
C VAL A 142 -21.27 -1.81 18.66
N SER A 143 -21.19 -2.44 17.48
CA SER A 143 -21.84 -3.73 17.23
C SER A 143 -21.21 -4.90 18.00
N SER A 144 -19.99 -4.74 18.45
CA SER A 144 -19.28 -5.72 19.31
C SER A 144 -19.52 -5.49 20.81
N GLY A 145 -20.67 -4.93 21.20
CA GLY A 145 -20.98 -4.64 22.61
C GLY A 145 -20.26 -3.42 23.16
N GLY A 146 -19.89 -2.49 22.28
CA GLY A 146 -19.16 -1.27 22.68
C GLY A 146 -17.68 -1.52 22.98
N THR A 147 -17.09 -2.57 22.38
CA THR A 147 -15.66 -2.88 22.55
C THR A 147 -14.79 -1.74 22.03
N GLY A 148 -13.73 -1.43 22.75
CA GLY A 148 -12.84 -0.35 22.36
C GLY A 148 -11.55 -0.34 23.16
N ALA A 149 -10.65 0.58 22.79
CA ALA A 149 -9.45 0.91 23.51
C ALA A 149 -9.35 2.41 23.73
N TRP A 150 -8.86 2.81 24.88
CA TRP A 150 -8.57 4.18 25.23
C TRP A 150 -7.07 4.43 25.16
N PHE A 151 -6.69 5.61 24.72
CA PHE A 151 -5.31 6.03 24.50
C PHE A 151 -5.06 7.35 25.24
N ASN A 152 -3.99 7.42 25.98
CA ASN A 152 -3.54 8.66 26.62
C ASN A 152 -2.56 9.37 25.67
N LEU A 153 -2.97 10.51 25.12
CA LEU A 153 -2.21 11.27 24.13
C LEU A 153 -1.09 12.12 24.75
N THR A 154 -1.10 12.31 26.08
CA THR A 154 -0.02 12.99 26.79
C THR A 154 1.14 12.03 27.05
N ASP A 155 0.84 10.82 27.52
CA ASP A 155 1.85 9.87 27.97
C ASP A 155 2.27 8.89 26.85
N GLY A 156 1.50 8.80 25.75
CA GLY A 156 1.73 7.83 24.67
C GLY A 156 1.46 6.39 25.10
N THR A 157 0.48 6.18 25.97
CA THR A 157 0.16 4.87 26.55
C THR A 157 -1.25 4.40 26.19
N ILE A 158 -1.41 3.09 26.11
CA ILE A 158 -2.72 2.46 25.99
C ILE A 158 -3.30 2.30 27.38
N GLY A 159 -4.51 2.80 27.57
CA GLY A 159 -5.27 2.67 28.80
C GLY A 159 -6.15 1.42 28.82
N THR A 160 -7.40 1.58 29.22
CA THR A 160 -8.38 0.49 29.28
C THR A 160 -8.64 -0.09 27.89
N GLU A 161 -8.65 -1.41 27.80
CA GLU A 161 -9.09 -2.18 26.64
C GLU A 161 -10.20 -3.12 27.04
N ASN A 162 -11.27 -3.18 26.25
CA ASN A 162 -12.33 -4.16 26.44
C ASN A 162 -12.62 -4.95 25.14
N GLY A 163 -13.16 -6.20 25.29
CA GLY A 163 -13.40 -7.08 24.14
C GLY A 163 -12.24 -8.03 23.84
N GLY A 164 -12.00 -8.92 24.73
CA GLY A 164 -11.02 -10.02 24.92
C GLY A 164 -10.08 -10.50 23.80
N ALA A 165 -10.52 -10.61 22.55
CA ALA A 165 -9.68 -11.10 21.44
C ALA A 165 -9.12 -9.98 20.55
N ASN A 166 -9.35 -8.74 20.92
CA ASN A 166 -8.92 -7.57 20.15
C ASN A 166 -7.54 -7.07 20.64
N SER A 167 -6.80 -6.42 19.76
CA SER A 167 -5.49 -5.85 20.07
C SER A 167 -5.42 -4.37 19.70
N SER A 168 -4.59 -3.62 20.40
CA SER A 168 -4.36 -2.21 20.11
C SER A 168 -2.86 -1.91 20.09
N THR A 169 -2.48 -0.90 19.31
CA THR A 169 -1.14 -0.33 19.34
C THR A 169 -1.20 1.18 19.39
N MET A 170 -0.17 1.80 19.92
CA MET A 170 0.00 3.25 19.92
C MET A 170 1.47 3.54 19.64
N THR A 171 1.76 4.20 18.53
CA THR A 171 3.11 4.45 18.07
C THR A 171 3.31 5.95 17.84
N SER A 172 4.34 6.53 18.45
CA SER A 172 4.69 7.92 18.18
C SER A 172 5.24 8.08 16.76
N VAL A 173 4.72 9.08 16.05
CA VAL A 173 5.16 9.44 14.69
C VAL A 173 5.82 10.83 14.63
N GLY A 174 6.16 11.39 15.80
CA GLY A 174 6.79 12.69 15.92
C GLY A 174 5.82 13.82 16.23
N ASP A 175 6.33 14.97 16.59
CA ASP A 175 5.60 16.22 16.83
C ASP A 175 4.37 16.11 17.75
N GLY A 176 4.36 15.13 18.67
CA GLY A 176 3.26 14.83 19.57
C GLY A 176 2.08 14.10 18.93
N TRP A 177 2.25 13.59 17.73
CA TRP A 177 1.29 12.71 17.05
C TRP A 177 1.54 11.24 17.39
N TYR A 178 0.44 10.49 17.51
CA TYR A 178 0.44 9.05 17.68
C TYR A 178 -0.46 8.39 16.64
N LYS A 179 0.05 7.34 15.97
CA LYS A 179 -0.80 6.39 15.24
C LYS A 179 -1.42 5.44 16.25
N CYS A 180 -2.72 5.57 16.49
CA CYS A 180 -3.50 4.71 17.36
C CYS A 180 -4.22 3.66 16.52
N THR A 181 -4.14 2.38 16.90
CA THR A 181 -4.79 1.29 16.16
C THR A 181 -5.63 0.42 17.06
N ARG A 182 -6.68 -0.17 16.50
CA ARG A 182 -7.48 -1.20 17.14
C ARG A 182 -7.88 -2.26 16.14
N THR A 183 -7.47 -3.50 16.37
CA THR A 183 -7.90 -4.67 15.62
C THR A 183 -9.08 -5.34 16.29
N PHE A 184 -10.11 -5.64 15.52
CA PHE A 184 -11.32 -6.35 15.93
C PHE A 184 -11.30 -7.73 15.30
N ALA A 185 -11.09 -8.78 16.12
CA ALA A 185 -10.92 -10.16 15.67
C ALA A 185 -12.15 -10.73 14.93
N SER A 186 -13.31 -10.12 15.08
CA SER A 186 -14.52 -10.48 14.34
C SER A 186 -15.52 -9.34 14.41
N LEU A 187 -15.82 -8.70 13.30
CA LEU A 187 -16.98 -7.82 13.19
C LEU A 187 -18.20 -8.64 12.76
N THR A 188 -19.28 -8.54 13.53
CA THR A 188 -20.56 -9.18 13.17
C THR A 188 -21.36 -8.26 12.27
N VAL A 189 -21.85 -8.76 11.14
CA VAL A 189 -22.70 -7.96 10.21
C VAL A 189 -24.16 -7.84 10.65
N SER A 190 -24.55 -8.39 11.78
CA SER A 190 -25.90 -8.24 12.31
C SER A 190 -26.02 -6.95 13.12
N GLY A 191 -26.33 -5.85 12.48
CA GLY A 191 -26.47 -4.54 13.10
C GLY A 191 -25.57 -3.48 12.47
N SER A 192 -25.63 -2.25 12.95
CA SER A 192 -24.74 -1.20 12.47
C SER A 192 -23.35 -1.37 13.07
N ASN A 193 -22.36 -1.70 12.24
CA ASN A 193 -20.94 -1.68 12.60
C ASN A 193 -20.42 -0.26 12.74
N THR A 194 -21.01 0.51 13.65
CA THR A 194 -20.59 1.90 13.83
C THR A 194 -19.23 1.94 14.50
N VAL A 195 -18.27 2.51 13.78
CA VAL A 195 -16.94 2.84 14.31
C VAL A 195 -17.01 4.18 15.03
N ILE A 196 -16.19 4.36 16.04
CA ILE A 196 -16.16 5.53 16.91
C ILE A 196 -14.70 5.97 17.11
N PHE A 197 -14.44 7.23 16.81
CA PHE A 197 -13.26 7.97 17.21
C PHE A 197 -13.70 8.98 18.28
N GLY A 198 -13.51 8.61 19.53
CA GLY A 198 -14.09 9.30 20.68
C GLY A 198 -13.10 10.23 21.39
N ASN A 199 -13.52 11.45 21.65
CA ASN A 199 -12.90 12.38 22.59
C ASN A 199 -13.53 12.14 23.96
N CYS A 200 -12.81 11.57 24.93
CA CYS A 200 -13.34 11.01 26.16
C CYS A 200 -12.85 11.77 27.41
N ALA A 201 -13.71 11.88 28.42
CA ALA A 201 -13.41 12.58 29.66
C ALA A 201 -12.35 11.90 30.53
N SER A 202 -12.21 10.58 30.43
CA SER A 202 -11.21 9.79 31.19
C SER A 202 -11.04 8.40 30.61
N ASP A 203 -9.98 7.72 30.99
CA ASP A 203 -9.75 6.32 30.63
C ASP A 203 -10.91 5.42 31.07
N GLY A 204 -11.33 4.51 30.19
CA GLY A 204 -12.46 3.61 30.38
C GLY A 204 -13.84 4.26 30.28
N SER A 205 -13.94 5.58 30.13
CA SER A 205 -15.22 6.30 30.03
C SER A 205 -15.65 6.47 28.59
N THR A 206 -16.97 6.45 28.35
CA THR A 206 -17.59 6.82 27.07
C THR A 206 -18.19 8.24 27.11
N ALA A 207 -18.16 8.89 28.27
CA ALA A 207 -18.56 10.29 28.42
C ALA A 207 -17.59 11.21 27.67
N GLY A 208 -18.12 12.28 27.10
CA GLY A 208 -17.30 13.36 26.52
C GLY A 208 -16.63 14.17 27.61
N PRO A 209 -15.52 14.84 27.32
CA PRO A 209 -14.89 15.80 28.22
C PRO A 209 -15.79 17.06 28.39
N ALA A 210 -15.30 18.09 29.06
CA ALA A 210 -16.03 19.34 29.17
C ALA A 210 -16.32 19.92 27.76
N VAL A 211 -17.41 20.70 27.69
CA VAL A 211 -17.74 21.38 26.42
C VAL A 211 -16.59 22.32 26.06
N ASP A 212 -16.30 22.40 24.76
CA ASP A 212 -15.19 23.12 24.13
C ASP A 212 -13.80 22.45 24.26
N GLU A 213 -13.62 21.42 25.12
CA GLU A 213 -12.38 20.62 25.12
C GLU A 213 -12.26 19.77 23.86
N PHE A 214 -11.04 19.61 23.37
CA PHE A 214 -10.80 19.02 22.06
C PHE A 214 -9.54 18.16 21.99
N ILE A 215 -9.50 17.34 20.95
CA ILE A 215 -8.31 16.64 20.44
C ILE A 215 -8.13 16.94 18.95
N TYR A 216 -6.98 16.60 18.39
CA TYR A 216 -6.78 16.62 16.94
C TYR A 216 -6.76 15.20 16.39
N LEU A 217 -7.39 15.01 15.23
CA LEU A 217 -7.40 13.75 14.49
C LEU A 217 -7.03 13.99 13.03
N TRP A 218 -6.44 12.95 12.42
CA TRP A 218 -6.09 12.95 11.00
C TRP A 218 -5.91 11.51 10.50
N GLY A 219 -6.14 11.27 9.19
CA GLY A 219 -5.76 10.04 8.53
C GLY A 219 -6.46 8.79 9.05
N ALA A 220 -7.78 8.78 9.04
CA ALA A 220 -8.58 7.63 9.45
C ALA A 220 -8.47 6.49 8.43
N GLN A 221 -8.23 5.26 8.88
CA GLN A 221 -8.14 4.07 8.02
C GLN A 221 -8.91 2.91 8.64
N LEU A 222 -9.64 2.18 7.78
CA LEU A 222 -10.26 0.90 8.07
C LEU A 222 -9.84 -0.10 7.02
N GLU A 223 -9.27 -1.20 7.44
CA GLU A 223 -8.73 -2.22 6.55
C GLU A 223 -9.13 -3.63 7.00
N LYS A 224 -9.32 -4.53 6.03
CA LYS A 224 -9.57 -5.96 6.31
C LYS A 224 -8.24 -6.66 6.54
N ALA A 225 -7.65 -6.44 7.71
CA ALA A 225 -6.32 -6.92 8.07
C ALA A 225 -6.24 -7.21 9.57
N SER A 226 -5.28 -8.05 9.96
CA SER A 226 -4.98 -8.40 11.36
C SER A 226 -4.06 -7.38 12.06
N ALA A 227 -3.52 -6.42 11.31
CA ALA A 227 -2.71 -5.32 11.82
C ALA A 227 -2.84 -4.12 10.88
N ALA A 228 -2.57 -2.93 11.37
CA ALA A 228 -2.57 -1.72 10.55
C ALA A 228 -1.38 -1.73 9.59
N THR A 229 -1.65 -1.50 8.31
CA THR A 229 -0.66 -1.27 7.27
C THR A 229 -0.25 0.20 7.21
N THR A 230 0.59 0.58 6.24
CA THR A 230 0.91 1.98 5.98
C THR A 230 -0.35 2.75 5.61
N TYR A 231 -0.44 4.00 6.06
CA TYR A 231 -1.60 4.83 5.80
C TYR A 231 -1.78 5.11 4.31
N LEU A 232 -2.99 4.87 3.82
CA LEU A 232 -3.41 5.15 2.44
C LEU A 232 -4.50 6.24 2.46
N PRO A 233 -4.21 7.46 1.98
CA PRO A 233 -5.19 8.54 1.95
C PRO A 233 -6.30 8.25 0.96
N THR A 234 -7.53 8.67 1.30
CA THR A 234 -8.70 8.50 0.46
C THR A 234 -9.48 9.80 0.32
N THR A 235 -10.12 9.97 -0.83
CA THR A 235 -11.03 11.09 -1.11
C THR A 235 -12.48 10.60 -1.15
N SER A 236 -13.07 10.44 -2.33
CA SER A 236 -14.50 10.14 -2.49
C SER A 236 -14.84 8.63 -2.55
N ALA A 237 -13.85 7.77 -2.38
CA ALA A 237 -14.02 6.31 -2.37
C ALA A 237 -12.94 5.65 -1.51
N GLY A 238 -13.21 4.45 -1.01
CA GLY A 238 -12.18 3.60 -0.45
C GLY A 238 -11.19 3.16 -1.51
N LEU A 239 -9.93 2.98 -1.14
CA LEU A 239 -8.84 2.62 -2.04
C LEU A 239 -8.10 1.37 -1.57
N VAL A 240 -7.48 0.68 -2.53
CA VAL A 240 -6.37 -0.24 -2.31
C VAL A 240 -5.16 0.29 -3.06
N GLY A 241 -3.97 0.09 -2.54
CA GLY A 241 -2.78 0.65 -3.15
C GLY A 241 -1.48 0.03 -2.67
N LEU A 242 -0.44 0.23 -3.47
CA LEU A 242 0.93 -0.03 -3.10
C LEU A 242 1.40 1.14 -2.23
N THR A 243 2.01 0.85 -1.09
CA THR A 243 2.49 1.85 -0.13
C THR A 243 3.94 1.61 0.25
N ASP A 244 4.55 2.56 0.94
CA ASP A 244 6.01 2.61 1.13
C ASP A 244 6.74 2.53 -0.21
N VAL A 245 6.28 3.34 -1.17
CA VAL A 245 6.74 3.31 -2.56
C VAL A 245 8.01 4.15 -2.71
N THR A 246 9.03 3.56 -3.34
CA THR A 246 10.14 4.31 -3.91
C THR A 246 9.94 4.44 -5.41
N ARG A 247 9.82 5.67 -5.89
CA ARG A 247 9.56 6.01 -7.28
C ARG A 247 10.86 6.03 -8.10
N GLY A 248 10.75 5.74 -9.39
CA GLY A 248 11.86 5.84 -10.33
C GLY A 248 13.05 4.94 -10.02
N VAL A 249 12.83 3.73 -9.51
CA VAL A 249 13.91 2.77 -9.24
C VAL A 249 14.44 2.16 -10.55
N ASN A 250 15.53 1.42 -10.46
CA ASN A 250 16.17 0.72 -11.59
C ASN A 250 16.58 1.63 -12.76
N GLY A 251 16.89 2.89 -12.48
CA GLY A 251 17.32 3.85 -13.49
C GLY A 251 16.17 4.52 -14.26
N THR A 252 14.93 4.24 -13.91
CA THR A 252 13.77 4.96 -14.44
C THR A 252 13.56 6.30 -13.73
N THR A 253 12.68 7.13 -14.25
CA THR A 253 12.37 8.44 -13.66
C THR A 253 10.91 8.47 -13.22
N ALA A 254 10.67 8.98 -12.02
CA ALA A 254 9.30 9.16 -11.52
C ALA A 254 8.51 10.08 -12.46
N ALA A 255 7.33 9.65 -12.86
CA ALA A 255 6.46 10.35 -13.81
C ALA A 255 5.00 10.35 -13.33
N SER A 256 4.22 11.31 -13.81
CA SER A 256 2.78 11.30 -13.61
C SER A 256 2.14 10.28 -14.56
N ALA A 257 1.14 9.56 -14.07
CA ALA A 257 0.37 8.61 -14.84
C ALA A 257 -1.14 8.82 -14.65
N SER A 258 -1.94 8.36 -15.59
CA SER A 258 -3.39 8.57 -15.61
C SER A 258 -4.14 7.42 -14.94
N SER A 259 -5.33 7.69 -14.42
CA SER A 259 -6.25 6.63 -14.04
C SER A 259 -6.53 5.71 -15.25
N GLY A 260 -6.51 4.41 -15.02
CA GLY A 260 -6.66 3.39 -16.06
C GLY A 260 -5.36 2.95 -16.72
N ASP A 261 -4.22 3.60 -16.45
CA ASP A 261 -2.93 3.12 -16.93
C ASP A 261 -2.58 1.78 -16.28
N ASP A 262 -2.03 0.86 -17.07
CA ASP A 262 -1.67 -0.47 -16.60
C ASP A 262 -0.45 -0.44 -15.68
N ILE A 263 -0.52 -1.25 -14.62
CA ILE A 263 0.59 -1.49 -13.70
C ILE A 263 0.80 -3.00 -13.55
N GLN A 264 2.04 -3.44 -13.74
CA GLN A 264 2.43 -4.84 -13.69
C GLN A 264 3.43 -5.08 -12.57
N GLN A 265 3.19 -6.10 -11.76
CA GLN A 265 4.22 -6.58 -10.85
C GLN A 265 5.34 -7.27 -11.64
N LEU A 266 6.55 -6.78 -11.50
CA LEU A 266 7.70 -7.44 -12.12
C LEU A 266 8.09 -8.68 -11.30
N PRO A 267 8.43 -9.79 -11.95
CA PRO A 267 8.75 -11.03 -11.25
C PRO A 267 10.02 -10.89 -10.42
N TYR A 268 10.06 -11.66 -9.35
CA TYR A 268 11.15 -11.69 -8.37
C TYR A 268 12.55 -11.88 -9.01
N ALA A 269 12.63 -12.59 -10.14
CA ALA A 269 13.88 -12.80 -10.88
C ALA A 269 14.45 -11.51 -11.50
N LEU A 270 13.61 -10.50 -11.75
CA LEU A 270 14.03 -9.17 -12.21
C LEU A 270 14.15 -8.15 -11.08
N SER A 271 13.59 -8.42 -9.88
CA SER A 271 13.69 -7.53 -8.72
C SER A 271 15.05 -7.60 -8.01
N ASP A 272 15.78 -8.69 -8.15
CA ASP A 272 17.15 -8.84 -7.62
C ASP A 272 18.20 -8.13 -8.51
N LEU A 273 17.84 -6.97 -9.05
CA LEU A 273 18.63 -6.19 -10.03
C LEU A 273 19.99 -5.68 -9.51
N ASN A 274 20.29 -5.91 -8.23
CA ASN A 274 21.60 -5.60 -7.65
C ASN A 274 22.55 -6.81 -7.59
N MET A 275 22.09 -7.99 -8.03
CA MET A 275 22.90 -9.20 -8.01
C MET A 275 23.39 -9.55 -9.43
N PRO A 276 24.66 -9.86 -9.60
CA PRO A 276 25.15 -10.34 -10.89
C PRO A 276 24.37 -11.58 -11.33
N THR A 277 23.81 -11.52 -12.51
CA THR A 277 23.02 -12.61 -13.10
C THR A 277 23.71 -13.11 -14.35
N ILE A 278 23.76 -14.41 -14.56
CA ILE A 278 24.31 -15.02 -15.76
C ILE A 278 23.16 -15.54 -16.62
N LEU A 279 22.97 -14.95 -17.79
CA LEU A 279 22.03 -15.43 -18.80
C LEU A 279 22.65 -16.62 -19.56
N LYS A 280 21.99 -17.76 -19.51
CA LYS A 280 22.46 -18.98 -20.16
C LYS A 280 21.83 -19.22 -21.52
N ALA A 281 20.51 -18.95 -21.61
CA ALA A 281 19.77 -19.13 -22.85
C ALA A 281 18.53 -18.24 -22.87
N ILE A 282 18.01 -18.01 -24.06
CA ILE A 282 16.73 -17.33 -24.29
C ILE A 282 15.91 -18.18 -25.25
N SER A 283 14.63 -18.36 -24.96
CA SER A 283 13.64 -18.82 -25.92
C SER A 283 12.64 -17.70 -26.17
N VAL A 284 12.42 -17.30 -27.40
CA VAL A 284 11.55 -16.19 -27.79
C VAL A 284 10.62 -16.63 -28.91
N SER A 285 9.34 -16.28 -28.81
CA SER A 285 8.32 -16.56 -29.83
C SER A 285 7.72 -15.25 -30.36
N SER A 286 7.74 -15.05 -31.67
CA SER A 286 7.06 -13.90 -32.28
C SER A 286 5.54 -14.11 -32.31
N ASP A 287 4.77 -13.02 -32.38
CA ASP A 287 3.30 -13.05 -32.38
C ASP A 287 2.67 -13.13 -33.80
N GLY A 288 3.50 -13.15 -34.85
CA GLY A 288 3.05 -13.22 -36.22
C GLY A 288 2.50 -11.90 -36.80
N THR A 289 2.64 -10.77 -36.11
CA THR A 289 2.11 -9.46 -36.57
C THR A 289 3.17 -8.58 -37.23
N GLY A 290 4.42 -9.01 -37.27
CA GLY A 290 5.56 -8.30 -37.86
C GLY A 290 6.90 -8.75 -37.28
N ALA A 291 7.99 -8.15 -37.74
CA ALA A 291 9.29 -8.43 -37.18
C ALA A 291 9.32 -8.07 -35.68
N GLY A 292 9.62 -9.05 -34.83
CA GLY A 292 9.73 -8.86 -33.41
C GLY A 292 11.12 -8.32 -33.02
N ARG A 293 11.18 -7.60 -31.91
CA ARG A 293 12.45 -7.16 -31.33
C ARG A 293 12.50 -7.49 -29.85
N PHE A 294 13.60 -8.07 -29.43
CA PHE A 294 13.84 -8.41 -28.03
C PHE A 294 15.18 -7.84 -27.58
N THR A 295 15.13 -6.92 -26.63
CA THR A 295 16.31 -6.20 -26.15
C THR A 295 16.51 -6.41 -24.65
N LEU A 296 17.68 -6.87 -24.26
CA LEU A 296 18.11 -7.01 -22.88
C LEU A 296 19.14 -5.92 -22.53
N CYS A 297 18.92 -5.29 -21.41
CA CYS A 297 19.80 -4.29 -20.84
C CYS A 297 20.26 -4.66 -19.43
N ASP A 298 21.33 -4.00 -18.97
CA ASP A 298 21.63 -3.93 -17.55
C ASP A 298 20.81 -2.83 -16.85
N LYS A 299 20.93 -2.74 -15.52
CA LYS A 299 20.23 -1.75 -14.68
C LYS A 299 20.41 -0.29 -15.09
N VAL A 300 21.51 0.04 -15.75
CA VAL A 300 21.78 1.41 -16.22
C VAL A 300 21.32 1.65 -17.66
N GLY A 301 20.58 0.70 -18.25
CA GLY A 301 20.05 0.84 -19.60
C GLY A 301 21.07 0.54 -20.71
N THR A 302 22.23 -0.03 -20.38
CA THR A 302 23.19 -0.48 -21.39
C THR A 302 22.66 -1.70 -22.10
N THR A 303 22.34 -1.60 -23.39
CA THR A 303 21.94 -2.74 -24.21
C THR A 303 23.06 -3.75 -24.27
N LEU A 304 22.80 -4.97 -23.81
CA LEU A 304 23.76 -6.07 -23.79
C LEU A 304 23.40 -7.17 -24.80
N CYS A 305 22.14 -7.26 -25.17
CA CYS A 305 21.67 -8.18 -26.19
C CYS A 305 20.49 -7.55 -26.92
N ASP A 306 20.54 -7.52 -28.22
CA ASP A 306 19.49 -7.00 -29.11
C ASP A 306 19.24 -8.04 -30.20
N ILE A 307 18.02 -8.53 -30.30
CA ILE A 307 17.66 -9.64 -31.17
C ILE A 307 16.47 -9.21 -32.03
N ASP A 308 16.72 -9.10 -33.35
CA ASP A 308 15.64 -8.95 -34.33
C ASP A 308 15.15 -10.34 -34.73
N LEU A 309 13.86 -10.55 -34.59
CA LEU A 309 13.18 -11.81 -34.86
C LEU A 309 12.34 -11.68 -36.11
N PRO A 310 12.59 -12.49 -37.15
CA PRO A 310 11.64 -12.62 -38.27
C PRO A 310 10.29 -13.15 -37.78
N ASP A 311 9.27 -12.80 -38.50
CA ASP A 311 7.89 -13.17 -38.25
C ASP A 311 7.67 -14.70 -38.16
N ASP A 312 6.70 -15.14 -37.33
CA ASP A 312 6.19 -16.50 -37.22
C ASP A 312 7.19 -17.59 -36.76
N ARG A 313 8.12 -17.30 -35.86
CA ARG A 313 9.06 -18.33 -35.38
C ARG A 313 9.34 -18.31 -33.89
N VAL A 314 9.72 -19.47 -33.36
CA VAL A 314 10.36 -19.63 -32.07
C VAL A 314 11.88 -19.64 -32.27
N TYR A 315 12.58 -18.87 -31.49
CA TYR A 315 14.04 -18.79 -31.48
C TYR A 315 14.57 -19.20 -30.12
N ASP A 316 15.45 -20.21 -30.15
CA ASP A 316 16.20 -20.65 -28.98
C ASP A 316 17.66 -20.25 -29.15
N LEU A 317 18.18 -19.42 -28.26
CA LEU A 317 19.54 -18.94 -28.24
C LEU A 317 20.24 -19.50 -27.00
N ASP A 318 21.31 -20.26 -27.21
CA ASP A 318 22.17 -20.77 -26.13
C ASP A 318 23.48 -19.97 -26.12
N PHE A 319 23.77 -19.34 -24.99
CA PHE A 319 24.98 -18.54 -24.77
C PHE A 319 26.14 -19.36 -24.16
N GLY A 320 26.03 -20.66 -24.11
CA GLY A 320 27.10 -21.58 -23.63
C GLY A 320 27.53 -21.26 -22.20
N GLY A 321 28.66 -20.54 -22.03
CA GLY A 321 29.15 -20.11 -20.73
C GLY A 321 28.29 -19.09 -20.04
N GLY A 322 27.41 -18.45 -20.79
CA GLY A 322 26.49 -17.38 -20.33
C GLY A 322 27.04 -15.98 -20.49
N ILE A 323 26.14 -15.03 -20.53
CA ILE A 323 26.44 -13.58 -20.53
C ILE A 323 26.21 -13.08 -19.13
N THR A 324 27.20 -12.42 -18.53
CA THR A 324 27.09 -11.86 -17.18
C THR A 324 26.50 -10.46 -17.24
N PHE A 325 25.43 -10.24 -16.51
CA PHE A 325 24.81 -8.94 -16.25
C PHE A 325 25.17 -8.52 -14.81
N PRO A 326 26.12 -7.61 -14.63
CA PRO A 326 26.65 -7.27 -13.29
C PRO A 326 25.59 -6.73 -12.33
N ASN A 327 24.57 -6.08 -12.85
CA ASN A 327 23.53 -5.38 -12.11
C ASN A 327 22.12 -5.95 -12.39
N GLY A 328 22.04 -7.24 -12.76
CA GLY A 328 20.79 -7.88 -13.14
C GLY A 328 20.44 -7.75 -14.62
N ILE A 329 19.37 -8.42 -15.04
CA ILE A 329 18.86 -8.42 -16.42
C ILE A 329 17.56 -7.64 -16.46
N TYR A 330 17.43 -6.77 -17.45
CA TYR A 330 16.23 -6.00 -17.73
C TYR A 330 15.83 -6.18 -19.20
N VAL A 331 14.53 -6.40 -19.45
CA VAL A 331 13.96 -6.45 -20.81
C VAL A 331 13.50 -5.04 -21.16
N SER A 332 14.18 -4.38 -22.09
CA SER A 332 13.85 -3.01 -22.48
C SER A 332 12.97 -2.93 -23.72
N ASN A 333 12.85 -4.02 -24.49
CA ASN A 333 11.96 -4.11 -25.64
C ASN A 333 11.52 -5.56 -25.86
N SER A 334 10.22 -5.74 -26.09
CA SER A 334 9.59 -7.03 -26.40
C SER A 334 8.49 -6.90 -27.45
N ASP A 335 8.67 -6.02 -28.44
CA ASP A 335 7.69 -5.75 -29.48
C ASP A 335 7.39 -6.97 -30.33
N ASN A 336 6.11 -7.17 -30.66
CA ASN A 336 5.61 -8.27 -31.52
C ASN A 336 6.02 -9.67 -31.03
N LEU A 337 6.04 -9.89 -29.71
CA LEU A 337 6.34 -11.17 -29.10
C LEU A 337 5.13 -11.78 -28.39
N THR A 338 4.90 -13.07 -28.60
CA THR A 338 3.87 -13.83 -27.86
C THR A 338 4.40 -14.29 -26.51
N ALA A 339 5.66 -14.71 -26.43
CA ALA A 339 6.29 -15.21 -25.22
C ALA A 339 7.82 -15.17 -25.31
N TYR A 340 8.47 -15.09 -24.17
CA TYR A 340 9.91 -15.33 -24.04
C TYR A 340 10.20 -16.06 -22.73
N THR A 341 11.32 -16.79 -22.72
CA THR A 341 11.84 -17.46 -21.52
C THR A 341 13.31 -17.15 -21.38
N LEU A 342 13.71 -16.65 -20.22
CA LEU A 342 15.11 -16.41 -19.86
C LEU A 342 15.60 -17.55 -18.94
N TYR A 343 16.68 -18.21 -19.34
CA TYR A 343 17.35 -19.22 -18.51
C TYR A 343 18.54 -18.58 -17.83
N THR A 344 18.43 -18.36 -16.52
CA THR A 344 19.45 -17.63 -15.75
C THR A 344 20.06 -18.49 -14.64
N SER A 345 21.25 -18.11 -14.17
CA SER A 345 21.82 -18.60 -12.93
C SER A 345 22.37 -17.45 -12.10
N LYS A 346 22.29 -17.57 -10.77
CA LYS A 346 22.94 -16.60 -9.87
C LYS A 346 24.44 -16.72 -10.00
N TYR A 347 25.13 -15.59 -9.95
CA TYR A 347 26.59 -15.58 -9.83
C TYR A 347 26.96 -16.00 -8.40
N SER A 348 27.30 -17.28 -8.23
CA SER A 348 27.98 -17.73 -7.02
C SER A 348 29.41 -17.24 -7.08
N GLY A 349 29.71 -16.09 -6.49
CA GLY A 349 31.06 -15.58 -6.41
C GLY A 349 31.97 -16.64 -5.82
N GLY A 350 32.77 -17.27 -6.65
CA GLY A 350 33.93 -18.03 -6.23
C GLY A 350 34.89 -17.00 -5.61
N GLY A 351 35.11 -17.09 -4.30
CA GLY A 351 36.15 -16.32 -3.67
C GLY A 351 37.47 -16.59 -4.34
N LEU A 352 38.19 -15.55 -4.72
CA LEU A 352 39.62 -15.58 -5.01
C LEU A 352 40.39 -15.77 -3.70
#